data_4991de390ce88f2070302e53fd892981
#
_entry.id   4991de390ce88f2070302e53fd892981
#
_cell.length_a   1.000
_cell.length_b   1.000
_cell.length_c   1.000
_cell.angle_alpha   90.00
_cell.angle_beta   90.00
_cell.angle_gamma   90.00
#
_symmetry.space_group_name_H-M   'P 1'
#
loop_
_entity.id
_entity.type
_entity.pdbx_description
1 polymer ?
#
loop_
_entity_poly.entity_id
_entity_poly.type
_entity_poly.pdbx_seq_one_letter_code
_entity_poly.pdbx_strand_id
1 'polypeptide(L)'
;MDLVCHGVASAKLWKMYLDYMQKERGSVIREAHFRSKKYGYNNSTMHLRFDDGDYYGTNRIDPFLKTFFSHIALRPSCYDCRFKTVKRVSDFTIFDGWNAGEAVGNHDDLGYTNVIVQSEKARRILSELGEDLEIYPAQLLSMIPRSGGMTMNSARIHPEREEFQELLREQGFEAAVDRYLKITKTDHAIEKMKLALRGSRVFRKIAKKKREITRIK
;
A
#
# COMPACT_ATOMS: atom_id res chain seq x y z
N MET A 1 -2.16 -20.92 0.69
CA MET A 1 -2.29 -19.55 1.23
C MET A 1 -2.59 -18.61 0.08
N ASP A 2 -3.48 -17.65 0.26
CA ASP A 2 -3.72 -16.54 -0.67
C ASP A 2 -3.68 -15.18 0.05
N LEU A 3 -3.86 -14.10 -0.69
CA LEU A 3 -3.83 -12.75 -0.13
C LEU A 3 -5.00 -11.89 -0.65
N VAL A 4 -5.43 -10.94 0.16
CA VAL A 4 -6.35 -9.87 -0.28
C VAL A 4 -5.55 -8.87 -1.11
N CYS A 5 -5.92 -8.73 -2.38
CA CYS A 5 -5.22 -7.90 -3.35
C CYS A 5 -5.97 -6.60 -3.58
N HIS A 6 -5.25 -5.47 -3.56
CA HIS A 6 -5.77 -4.15 -3.95
C HIS A 6 -6.07 -4.09 -5.45
N GLY A 7 -5.13 -4.54 -6.27
CA GLY A 7 -5.18 -4.53 -7.71
C GLY A 7 -3.80 -4.79 -8.30
N VAL A 8 -3.72 -4.80 -9.62
CA VAL A 8 -2.47 -4.97 -10.38
C VAL A 8 -2.44 -3.98 -11.54
N ALA A 9 -1.39 -3.18 -11.63
CA ALA A 9 -1.09 -2.38 -12.81
C ALA A 9 -0.51 -3.27 -13.94
N SER A 10 -0.49 -2.77 -15.19
CA SER A 10 0.11 -3.52 -16.29
C SER A 10 1.64 -3.52 -16.21
N ALA A 11 2.27 -4.60 -16.71
CA ALA A 11 3.73 -4.68 -16.81
C ALA A 11 4.29 -3.57 -17.73
N LYS A 12 3.52 -3.17 -18.76
CA LYS A 12 3.89 -2.05 -19.64
C LYS A 12 3.97 -0.73 -18.86
N LEU A 13 2.98 -0.43 -18.01
CA LEU A 13 3.01 0.77 -17.17
C LEU A 13 4.20 0.76 -16.23
N TRP A 14 4.50 -0.38 -15.62
CA TRP A 14 5.67 -0.54 -14.75
C TRP A 14 6.97 -0.22 -15.48
N LYS A 15 7.15 -0.78 -16.70
CA LYS A 15 8.32 -0.48 -17.52
C LYS A 15 8.41 1.01 -17.84
N MET A 16 7.32 1.64 -18.29
CA MET A 16 7.30 3.07 -18.60
C MET A 16 7.67 3.94 -17.38
N TYR A 17 7.21 3.57 -16.19
CA TYR A 17 7.60 4.22 -14.94
C TYR A 17 9.10 4.08 -14.67
N LEU A 18 9.68 2.88 -14.81
CA LEU A 18 11.12 2.70 -14.60
C LEU A 18 11.94 3.50 -15.60
N ASP A 19 11.56 3.49 -16.88
CA ASP A 19 12.22 4.26 -17.93
C ASP A 19 12.16 5.77 -17.63
N TYR A 20 10.99 6.27 -17.18
CA TYR A 20 10.80 7.64 -16.74
C TYR A 20 11.71 8.00 -15.57
N MET A 21 11.74 7.19 -14.51
CA MET A 21 12.54 7.46 -13.31
C MET A 21 14.05 7.43 -13.61
N GLN A 22 14.50 6.55 -14.51
CA GLN A 22 15.89 6.50 -14.96
C GLN A 22 16.26 7.73 -15.78
N LYS A 23 15.38 8.15 -16.69
CA LYS A 23 15.57 9.37 -17.51
C LYS A 23 15.67 10.61 -16.61
N GLU A 24 14.73 10.77 -15.66
CA GLU A 24 14.69 11.93 -14.75
C GLU A 24 15.94 12.03 -13.87
N ARG A 25 16.49 10.88 -13.46
CA ARG A 25 17.66 10.86 -12.58
C ARG A 25 18.99 10.76 -13.33
N GLY A 26 18.98 10.31 -14.57
CA GLY A 26 20.21 10.05 -15.35
C GLY A 26 21.01 8.86 -14.79
N SER A 27 20.37 7.89 -14.12
CA SER A 27 21.00 6.76 -13.45
C SER A 27 20.16 5.48 -13.63
N VAL A 28 20.81 4.32 -13.56
CA VAL A 28 20.17 3.02 -13.77
C VAL A 28 19.60 2.47 -12.46
N ILE A 29 18.35 1.96 -12.51
CA ILE A 29 17.70 1.28 -11.40
C ILE A 29 18.20 -0.16 -11.30
N ARG A 30 18.67 -0.58 -10.13
CA ARG A 30 19.12 -1.94 -9.82
C ARG A 30 18.10 -2.75 -9.06
N GLU A 31 17.35 -2.11 -8.16
CA GLU A 31 16.33 -2.78 -7.36
C GLU A 31 15.12 -1.88 -7.16
N ALA A 32 13.94 -2.52 -6.97
CA ALA A 32 12.70 -1.83 -6.68
C ALA A 32 11.89 -2.57 -5.60
N HIS A 33 11.47 -1.86 -4.58
CA HIS A 33 10.67 -2.37 -3.46
C HIS A 33 9.43 -1.52 -3.27
N PHE A 34 8.24 -2.11 -3.44
CA PHE A 34 6.95 -1.41 -3.39
C PHE A 34 6.49 -1.02 -1.98
N ARG A 35 7.01 -1.68 -0.96
CA ARG A 35 6.55 -1.58 0.43
C ARG A 35 7.72 -1.36 1.39
N SER A 36 8.62 -0.44 1.03
CA SER A 36 9.68 -0.03 1.95
C SER A 36 9.08 0.53 3.25
N LYS A 37 9.58 0.03 4.39
CA LYS A 37 9.18 0.51 5.72
C LYS A 37 10.03 1.69 6.20
N LYS A 38 10.77 2.35 5.31
CA LYS A 38 11.62 3.52 5.63
C LYS A 38 10.86 4.60 6.42
N TYR A 39 9.61 4.81 6.08
CA TYR A 39 8.74 5.79 6.73
C TYR A 39 7.58 5.16 7.53
N GLY A 40 7.77 3.90 7.97
CA GLY A 40 6.80 3.12 8.72
C GLY A 40 5.84 2.32 7.83
N TYR A 41 5.14 1.39 8.46
CA TYR A 41 4.20 0.48 7.79
C TYR A 41 3.02 1.21 7.14
N ASN A 42 2.50 2.25 7.82
CA ASN A 42 1.33 3.00 7.36
C ASN A 42 1.61 3.94 6.18
N ASN A 43 2.87 4.03 5.72
CA ASN A 43 3.25 4.79 4.55
C ASN A 43 3.65 3.84 3.43
N SER A 44 2.77 3.67 2.44
CA SER A 44 3.14 2.96 1.21
C SER A 44 4.26 3.71 0.51
N THR A 45 5.48 3.16 0.56
CA THR A 45 6.68 3.83 0.07
C THR A 45 7.34 2.99 -1.00
N MET A 46 7.55 3.59 -2.18
CA MET A 46 8.43 3.05 -3.22
C MET A 46 9.87 3.28 -2.81
N HIS A 47 10.69 2.26 -2.89
CA HIS A 47 12.15 2.39 -2.82
C HIS A 47 12.74 1.87 -4.14
N LEU A 48 13.50 2.74 -4.80
CA LEU A 48 14.30 2.39 -5.97
C LEU A 48 15.76 2.60 -5.61
N ARG A 49 16.58 1.57 -5.81
CA ARG A 49 18.03 1.68 -5.68
C ARG A 49 18.64 1.90 -7.07
N PHE A 50 19.26 3.06 -7.24
CA PHE A 50 20.00 3.45 -8.44
C PHE A 50 21.50 3.23 -8.25
N ASP A 51 22.29 3.33 -9.32
CA ASP A 51 23.73 3.28 -9.24
C ASP A 51 24.35 4.44 -8.42
N ASP A 52 23.68 5.59 -8.41
CA ASP A 52 24.08 6.82 -7.72
C ASP A 52 23.41 7.03 -6.35
N GLY A 53 22.63 6.05 -5.86
CA GLY A 53 21.98 6.11 -4.55
C GLY A 53 20.49 5.77 -4.58
N ASP A 54 19.79 6.07 -3.48
CA ASP A 54 18.42 5.65 -3.26
C ASP A 54 17.39 6.74 -3.55
N TYR A 55 16.21 6.32 -4.02
CA TYR A 55 14.99 7.11 -4.08
C TYR A 55 13.93 6.51 -3.16
N TYR A 56 13.24 7.35 -2.38
CA TYR A 56 12.10 6.98 -1.57
C TYR A 56 10.93 7.92 -1.84
N GLY A 57 9.84 7.39 -2.43
CA GLY A 57 8.63 8.13 -2.71
C GLY A 57 7.41 7.49 -2.05
N THR A 58 6.65 8.25 -1.24
CA THR A 58 5.38 7.78 -0.70
C THR A 58 4.29 7.78 -1.78
N ASN A 59 3.17 7.09 -1.53
CA ASN A 59 2.02 7.07 -2.43
C ASN A 59 1.41 8.45 -2.73
N ARG A 60 1.88 9.50 -2.08
CA ARG A 60 1.46 10.89 -2.32
C ARG A 60 2.25 11.57 -3.41
N ILE A 61 3.52 11.19 -3.56
CA ILE A 61 4.49 11.84 -4.45
C ILE A 61 5.14 10.88 -5.46
N ASP A 62 5.10 9.58 -5.22
CA ASP A 62 5.57 8.62 -6.20
C ASP A 62 4.52 8.44 -7.31
N PRO A 63 4.87 8.69 -8.58
CA PRO A 63 3.90 8.66 -9.66
C PRO A 63 3.31 7.27 -9.92
N PHE A 64 4.07 6.18 -9.75
CA PHE A 64 3.52 4.83 -9.91
C PHE A 64 2.56 4.47 -8.79
N LEU A 65 2.93 4.69 -7.53
CA LEU A 65 2.06 4.41 -6.39
C LEU A 65 0.80 5.27 -6.43
N LYS A 66 0.90 6.54 -6.81
CA LYS A 66 -0.26 7.42 -6.94
C LYS A 66 -1.21 6.95 -8.04
N THR A 67 -0.68 6.56 -9.20
CA THR A 67 -1.44 5.93 -10.30
C THR A 67 -2.12 4.63 -9.86
N PHE A 68 -1.42 3.81 -9.09
CA PHE A 68 -1.94 2.55 -8.56
C PHE A 68 -3.08 2.76 -7.55
N PHE A 69 -2.89 3.63 -6.57
CA PHE A 69 -3.89 3.88 -5.51
C PHE A 69 -5.07 4.72 -5.96
N SER A 70 -4.95 5.52 -7.04
CA SER A 70 -6.09 6.20 -7.67
C SER A 70 -6.98 5.26 -8.48
N HIS A 71 -6.55 4.03 -8.70
CA HIS A 71 -7.19 3.01 -9.54
C HIS A 71 -7.23 3.34 -11.05
N ILE A 72 -6.63 4.43 -11.51
CA ILE A 72 -6.70 4.88 -12.90
C ILE A 72 -6.01 3.91 -13.89
N ALA A 73 -5.03 3.15 -13.42
CA ALA A 73 -4.20 2.29 -14.27
C ALA A 73 -4.22 0.81 -13.88
N LEU A 74 -5.18 0.36 -13.10
CA LEU A 74 -5.33 -1.06 -12.80
C LEU A 74 -5.77 -1.85 -14.05
N ARG A 75 -5.48 -3.15 -14.05
CA ARG A 75 -5.96 -4.07 -15.10
C ARG A 75 -7.48 -4.16 -15.10
N PRO A 76 -8.13 -4.34 -16.25
CA PRO A 76 -9.60 -4.46 -16.34
C PRO A 76 -10.18 -5.51 -15.39
N SER A 77 -9.54 -6.66 -15.23
CA SER A 77 -9.95 -7.73 -14.33
C SER A 77 -9.93 -7.34 -12.84
N CYS A 78 -9.29 -6.22 -12.45
CA CYS A 78 -9.29 -5.74 -11.07
C CYS A 78 -10.61 -5.05 -10.69
N TYR A 79 -11.35 -4.54 -11.67
CA TYR A 79 -12.61 -3.85 -11.45
C TYR A 79 -13.82 -4.80 -11.34
N ASP A 80 -13.66 -6.04 -11.82
CA ASP A 80 -14.63 -7.13 -11.67
C ASP A 80 -13.89 -8.41 -11.24
N CYS A 81 -13.33 -8.38 -10.03
CA CYS A 81 -12.45 -9.43 -9.56
C CYS A 81 -13.25 -10.58 -8.90
N ARG A 82 -13.18 -11.77 -9.46
CA ARG A 82 -13.85 -12.99 -8.96
C ARG A 82 -13.39 -13.45 -7.57
N PHE A 83 -12.24 -12.95 -7.11
CA PHE A 83 -11.66 -13.31 -5.82
C PHE A 83 -12.06 -12.36 -4.67
N LYS A 84 -13.09 -11.52 -4.88
CA LYS A 84 -13.61 -10.62 -3.85
C LYS A 84 -14.67 -11.31 -2.99
N THR A 85 -14.20 -12.26 -2.19
CA THR A 85 -15.02 -13.02 -1.24
C THR A 85 -14.21 -13.35 0.01
N VAL A 86 -14.89 -13.44 1.15
CA VAL A 86 -14.28 -13.87 2.42
C VAL A 86 -13.98 -15.38 2.40
N LYS A 87 -14.91 -16.17 1.85
CA LYS A 87 -14.76 -17.63 1.75
C LYS A 87 -13.89 -17.97 0.54
N ARG A 88 -12.74 -18.56 0.81
CA ARG A 88 -11.74 -18.91 -0.20
C ARG A 88 -11.37 -20.39 -0.15
N VAL A 89 -10.75 -20.87 -1.24
CA VAL A 89 -10.30 -22.27 -1.34
C VAL A 89 -8.96 -22.53 -0.66
N SER A 90 -8.21 -21.47 -0.33
CA SER A 90 -6.95 -21.58 0.37
C SER A 90 -7.13 -21.85 1.86
N ASP A 91 -6.14 -22.46 2.51
CA ASP A 91 -6.17 -22.69 3.95
C ASP A 91 -6.08 -21.37 4.75
N PHE A 92 -5.28 -20.42 4.26
CA PHE A 92 -5.09 -19.09 4.85
C PHE A 92 -5.33 -17.99 3.83
N THR A 93 -6.07 -16.95 4.22
CA THR A 93 -6.14 -15.68 3.50
C THR A 93 -5.50 -14.59 4.34
N ILE A 94 -4.47 -13.93 3.82
CA ILE A 94 -3.73 -12.88 4.52
C ILE A 94 -3.98 -11.51 3.93
N PHE A 95 -3.93 -10.46 4.76
CA PHE A 95 -4.02 -9.07 4.34
C PHE A 95 -3.43 -8.11 5.36
N ASP A 96 -3.16 -6.89 4.89
CA ASP A 96 -2.61 -5.82 5.74
C ASP A 96 -3.49 -5.54 6.96
N GLY A 97 -2.87 -5.53 8.14
CA GLY A 97 -3.52 -5.17 9.41
C GLY A 97 -3.48 -3.67 9.68
N TRP A 98 -4.12 -2.85 8.82
CA TRP A 98 -4.20 -1.41 9.04
C TRP A 98 -4.87 -1.12 10.38
N ASN A 99 -4.19 -0.32 11.22
CA ASN A 99 -4.63 0.02 12.57
C ASN A 99 -4.73 -1.18 13.55
N ALA A 100 -4.23 -2.36 13.21
CA ALA A 100 -4.22 -3.51 14.11
C ALA A 100 -3.39 -3.20 15.38
N GLY A 101 -2.30 -2.46 15.27
CA GLY A 101 -1.50 -1.99 16.41
C GLY A 101 -2.32 -1.23 17.45
N GLU A 102 -3.33 -0.47 17.05
CA GLU A 102 -4.24 0.20 18.00
C GLU A 102 -5.09 -0.82 18.79
N ALA A 103 -5.54 -1.88 18.13
CA ALA A 103 -6.36 -2.91 18.75
C ALA A 103 -5.56 -3.73 19.79
N VAL A 104 -4.27 -3.97 19.52
CA VAL A 104 -3.39 -4.75 20.42
C VAL A 104 -2.53 -3.87 21.34
N GLY A 105 -2.67 -2.54 21.27
CA GLY A 105 -1.92 -1.62 22.14
C GLY A 105 -0.46 -1.41 21.74
N ASN A 106 -0.04 -1.91 20.58
CA ASN A 106 1.32 -1.74 20.05
C ASN A 106 1.35 -0.70 18.92
N HIS A 107 2.28 0.25 19.00
CA HIS A 107 2.38 1.40 18.09
C HIS A 107 3.78 1.55 17.48
N ASP A 108 4.50 0.45 17.30
CA ASP A 108 5.86 0.44 16.74
C ASP A 108 5.92 0.80 15.24
N ASP A 109 4.77 0.79 14.54
CA ASP A 109 4.63 1.02 13.09
C ASP A 109 5.40 -0.01 12.23
N LEU A 110 5.64 -1.21 12.77
CA LEU A 110 6.23 -2.33 12.02
C LEU A 110 5.18 -3.08 11.18
N GLY A 111 3.92 -2.97 11.58
CA GLY A 111 2.76 -3.54 10.90
C GLY A 111 2.36 -4.91 11.43
N TYR A 112 1.11 -5.26 11.15
CA TYR A 112 0.48 -6.53 11.48
C TYR A 112 -0.08 -7.18 10.23
N THR A 113 -0.17 -8.49 10.24
CA THR A 113 -0.85 -9.27 9.20
C THR A 113 -2.14 -9.80 9.76
N ASN A 114 -3.27 -9.47 9.13
CA ASN A 114 -4.53 -10.14 9.39
C ASN A 114 -4.53 -11.49 8.68
N VAL A 115 -5.03 -12.51 9.37
CA VAL A 115 -5.11 -13.88 8.86
C VAL A 115 -6.54 -14.40 9.03
N ILE A 116 -7.18 -14.80 7.93
CA ILE A 116 -8.42 -15.57 7.96
C ILE A 116 -8.05 -17.05 7.85
N VAL A 117 -8.45 -17.83 8.84
CA VAL A 117 -8.28 -19.28 8.87
C VAL A 117 -9.46 -19.92 8.17
N GLN A 118 -9.24 -20.59 7.03
CA GLN A 118 -10.29 -21.11 6.16
C GLN A 118 -10.58 -22.62 6.38
N SER A 119 -9.62 -23.37 6.96
CA SER A 119 -9.71 -24.81 7.09
C SER A 119 -9.24 -25.33 8.46
N GLU A 120 -9.63 -26.57 8.81
CA GLU A 120 -9.12 -27.26 10.02
C GLU A 120 -7.62 -27.55 9.93
N LYS A 121 -7.09 -27.79 8.73
CA LYS A 121 -5.65 -27.92 8.49
C LYS A 121 -4.92 -26.63 8.89
N ALA A 122 -5.42 -25.47 8.47
CA ALA A 122 -4.84 -24.19 8.86
C ALA A 122 -4.91 -23.96 10.38
N ARG A 123 -6.01 -24.35 11.02
CA ARG A 123 -6.16 -24.25 12.47
C ARG A 123 -5.10 -25.06 13.21
N ARG A 124 -4.85 -26.30 12.77
CA ARG A 124 -3.78 -27.16 13.35
C ARG A 124 -2.40 -26.53 13.16
N ILE A 125 -2.08 -26.05 11.96
CA ILE A 125 -0.80 -25.39 11.68
C ILE A 125 -0.59 -24.19 12.62
N LEU A 126 -1.59 -23.33 12.81
CA LEU A 126 -1.47 -22.21 13.74
C LEU A 126 -1.26 -22.65 15.20
N SER A 127 -1.91 -23.74 15.64
CA SER A 127 -1.70 -24.24 17.00
C SER A 127 -0.29 -24.82 17.20
N GLU A 128 0.29 -25.42 16.16
CA GLU A 128 1.67 -25.95 16.19
C GLU A 128 2.73 -24.84 16.18
N LEU A 129 2.43 -23.68 15.54
CA LEU A 129 3.33 -22.52 15.46
C LEU A 129 3.14 -21.52 16.62
N GLY A 130 2.30 -21.85 17.62
CA GLY A 130 1.83 -20.92 18.64
C GLY A 130 2.94 -20.20 19.43
N GLU A 131 4.09 -20.86 19.67
CA GLU A 131 5.22 -20.25 20.38
C GLU A 131 6.09 -19.34 19.48
N ASP A 132 6.04 -19.56 18.16
CA ASP A 132 6.81 -18.78 17.18
C ASP A 132 6.06 -17.53 16.68
N LEU A 133 4.76 -17.40 17.01
CA LEU A 133 3.89 -16.35 16.52
C LEU A 133 3.16 -15.64 17.67
N GLU A 134 3.19 -14.32 17.65
CA GLU A 134 2.34 -13.50 18.51
C GLU A 134 0.96 -13.33 17.85
N ILE A 135 -0.02 -14.09 18.34
CA ILE A 135 -1.37 -14.16 17.74
C ILE A 135 -2.38 -13.44 18.61
N TYR A 136 -3.11 -12.51 17.99
CA TYR A 136 -4.20 -11.77 18.61
C TYR A 136 -5.54 -12.20 17.98
N PRO A 137 -6.43 -12.88 18.70
CA PRO A 137 -7.75 -13.23 18.18
C PRO A 137 -8.56 -11.99 17.82
N ALA A 138 -9.19 -12.02 16.64
CA ALA A 138 -10.01 -10.91 16.15
C ALA A 138 -11.31 -11.41 15.53
N GLN A 139 -12.37 -10.58 15.59
CA GLN A 139 -13.62 -10.86 14.94
C GLN A 139 -13.57 -10.40 13.47
N LEU A 140 -13.87 -11.30 12.54
CA LEU A 140 -13.81 -11.05 11.10
C LEU A 140 -14.63 -9.81 10.70
N LEU A 141 -15.85 -9.67 11.20
CA LEU A 141 -16.75 -8.55 10.88
C LEU A 141 -16.20 -7.18 11.32
N SER A 142 -15.37 -7.14 12.38
CA SER A 142 -14.73 -5.90 12.82
C SER A 142 -13.47 -5.57 12.01
N MET A 143 -12.83 -6.57 11.42
CA MET A 143 -11.58 -6.42 10.67
C MET A 143 -11.81 -5.96 9.22
N ILE A 144 -12.86 -6.47 8.55
CA ILE A 144 -13.17 -6.17 7.15
C ILE A 144 -13.33 -4.66 6.88
N PRO A 145 -14.15 -3.89 7.62
CA PRO A 145 -14.32 -2.46 7.35
C PRO A 145 -13.03 -1.64 7.49
N ARG A 146 -12.14 -2.06 8.40
CA ARG A 146 -10.91 -1.32 8.72
C ARG A 146 -9.74 -1.64 7.79
N SER A 147 -9.58 -2.91 7.46
CA SER A 147 -8.39 -3.40 6.74
C SER A 147 -8.73 -4.27 5.54
N GLY A 148 -9.92 -4.82 5.49
CA GLY A 148 -10.33 -5.86 4.55
C GLY A 148 -11.39 -5.45 3.55
N GLY A 149 -11.66 -4.14 3.35
CA GLY A 149 -12.66 -3.68 2.38
C GLY A 149 -12.47 -4.27 0.98
N MET A 150 -11.21 -4.45 0.57
CA MET A 150 -10.83 -5.12 -0.68
C MET A 150 -11.07 -6.64 -0.66
N THR A 151 -11.42 -7.22 0.47
CA THR A 151 -11.82 -8.64 0.57
C THR A 151 -13.13 -8.90 -0.16
N MET A 152 -14.07 -7.97 -0.09
CA MET A 152 -15.43 -8.12 -0.62
C MET A 152 -15.71 -7.21 -1.83
N ASN A 153 -14.90 -6.16 -2.04
CA ASN A 153 -15.16 -5.17 -3.07
C ASN A 153 -14.01 -5.11 -4.08
N SER A 154 -14.36 -5.10 -5.36
CA SER A 154 -13.43 -4.77 -6.44
C SER A 154 -13.03 -3.30 -6.39
N ALA A 155 -11.92 -2.96 -7.03
CA ALA A 155 -11.52 -1.58 -7.23
C ALA A 155 -12.61 -0.84 -8.04
N ARG A 156 -12.88 0.41 -7.69
CA ARG A 156 -13.78 1.24 -8.50
C ARG A 156 -13.05 1.74 -9.74
N ILE A 157 -13.74 1.74 -10.88
CA ILE A 157 -13.20 2.31 -12.12
C ILE A 157 -13.03 3.82 -11.92
N HIS A 158 -11.83 4.33 -12.23
CA HIS A 158 -11.59 5.77 -12.22
C HIS A 158 -12.32 6.41 -13.41
N PRO A 159 -13.04 7.54 -13.23
CA PRO A 159 -13.81 8.16 -14.32
C PRO A 159 -12.95 8.49 -15.55
N GLU A 160 -11.76 9.00 -15.35
CA GLU A 160 -10.83 9.42 -16.41
C GLU A 160 -9.87 8.30 -16.86
N ARG A 161 -10.24 7.02 -16.61
CA ARG A 161 -9.34 5.89 -16.91
C ARG A 161 -9.07 5.74 -18.40
N GLU A 162 -10.07 5.91 -19.22
CA GLU A 162 -9.96 5.70 -20.67
C GLU A 162 -9.07 6.77 -21.30
N GLU A 163 -9.30 8.03 -20.97
CA GLU A 163 -8.50 9.17 -21.43
C GLU A 163 -7.05 9.07 -20.91
N PHE A 164 -6.85 8.61 -19.68
CA PHE A 164 -5.53 8.33 -19.14
C PHE A 164 -4.80 7.26 -19.97
N GLN A 165 -5.48 6.16 -20.30
CA GLN A 165 -4.89 5.06 -21.07
C GLN A 165 -4.58 5.47 -22.51
N GLU A 166 -5.38 6.34 -23.11
CA GLU A 166 -5.16 6.91 -24.43
C GLU A 166 -3.94 7.83 -24.43
N LEU A 167 -3.90 8.79 -23.51
CA LEU A 167 -2.75 9.69 -23.36
C LEU A 167 -1.45 8.95 -23.06
N LEU A 168 -1.52 7.90 -22.23
CA LEU A 168 -0.39 7.04 -21.94
C LEU A 168 0.16 6.32 -23.19
N ARG A 169 -0.73 5.91 -24.12
CA ARG A 169 -0.33 5.26 -25.38
C ARG A 169 0.27 6.23 -26.39
N GLU A 170 -0.31 7.43 -26.48
CA GLU A 170 0.05 8.42 -27.48
C GLU A 170 1.26 9.26 -27.11
N GLN A 171 1.32 9.71 -25.84
CA GLN A 171 2.29 10.71 -25.38
C GLN A 171 3.21 10.18 -24.25
N GLY A 172 2.95 8.97 -23.76
CA GLY A 172 3.81 8.31 -22.77
C GLY A 172 3.47 8.63 -21.32
N PHE A 173 4.32 8.12 -20.42
CA PHE A 173 4.06 8.12 -18.98
C PHE A 173 4.10 9.53 -18.38
N GLU A 174 5.07 10.34 -18.76
CA GLU A 174 5.27 11.70 -18.25
C GLU A 174 4.04 12.56 -18.49
N ALA A 175 3.54 12.65 -19.74
CA ALA A 175 2.35 13.43 -20.08
C ALA A 175 1.10 12.97 -19.33
N ALA A 176 0.91 11.65 -19.18
CA ALA A 176 -0.21 11.08 -18.44
C ALA A 176 -0.15 11.41 -16.94
N VAL A 177 1.04 11.34 -16.34
CA VAL A 177 1.27 11.68 -14.92
C VAL A 177 1.01 13.16 -14.67
N ASP A 178 1.57 14.05 -15.49
CA ASP A 178 1.44 15.50 -15.33
C ASP A 178 -0.03 15.96 -15.43
N ARG A 179 -0.78 15.38 -16.36
CA ARG A 179 -2.18 15.74 -16.54
C ARG A 179 -3.08 15.23 -15.43
N TYR A 180 -2.96 13.95 -15.04
CA TYR A 180 -3.93 13.29 -14.17
C TYR A 180 -3.53 13.23 -12.72
N LEU A 181 -2.22 13.18 -12.40
CA LEU A 181 -1.77 13.04 -11.02
C LEU A 181 -1.38 14.37 -10.37
N LYS A 182 -1.03 15.38 -11.16
CA LYS A 182 -0.72 16.76 -10.70
C LYS A 182 0.21 16.76 -9.48
N ILE A 183 1.34 16.05 -9.56
CA ILE A 183 2.35 16.04 -8.49
C ILE A 183 3.21 17.29 -8.62
N THR A 184 3.12 18.19 -7.66
CA THR A 184 3.81 19.48 -7.70
C THR A 184 5.10 19.47 -6.86
N LYS A 185 6.00 20.43 -7.11
CA LYS A 185 7.16 20.66 -6.23
C LYS A 185 6.74 20.96 -4.79
N THR A 186 5.60 21.61 -4.62
CA THR A 186 5.01 21.88 -3.29
C THR A 186 4.60 20.59 -2.59
N ASP A 187 4.03 19.61 -3.31
CA ASP A 187 3.68 18.30 -2.74
C ASP A 187 4.92 17.57 -2.24
N HIS A 188 6.01 17.59 -3.02
CA HIS A 188 7.29 17.04 -2.59
C HIS A 188 7.84 17.73 -1.34
N ALA A 189 7.80 19.06 -1.28
CA ALA A 189 8.28 19.83 -0.13
C ALA A 189 7.46 19.54 1.13
N ILE A 190 6.11 19.53 1.01
CA ILE A 190 5.19 19.21 2.10
C ILE A 190 5.42 17.79 2.60
N GLU A 191 5.53 16.82 1.70
CA GLU A 191 5.72 15.42 2.09
C GLU A 191 7.08 15.23 2.78
N LYS A 192 8.15 15.82 2.26
CA LYS A 192 9.48 15.80 2.88
C LYS A 192 9.45 16.39 4.29
N MET A 193 8.76 17.51 4.49
CA MET A 193 8.57 18.13 5.80
C MET A 193 7.79 17.21 6.76
N LYS A 194 6.69 16.60 6.31
CA LYS A 194 5.91 15.65 7.12
C LYS A 194 6.73 14.44 7.53
N LEU A 195 7.53 13.89 6.63
CA LEU A 195 8.38 12.73 6.91
C LEU A 195 9.50 13.08 7.90
N ALA A 196 10.12 14.26 7.77
CA ALA A 196 11.11 14.76 8.73
C ALA A 196 10.51 14.96 10.13
N LEU A 197 9.31 15.54 10.23
CA LEU A 197 8.60 15.73 11.49
C LEU A 197 8.20 14.41 12.16
N ARG A 198 7.81 13.38 11.42
CA ARG A 198 7.49 12.05 11.97
C ARG A 198 8.66 11.40 12.70
N GLY A 199 9.90 11.63 12.24
CA GLY A 199 11.12 11.19 12.91
C GLY A 199 11.43 11.93 14.21
N SER A 200 10.81 13.09 14.46
CA SER A 200 11.11 13.92 15.62
C SER A 200 10.46 13.37 16.91
N ARG A 201 11.17 13.54 18.06
CA ARG A 201 10.63 13.20 19.39
C ARG A 201 9.34 13.96 19.71
N VAL A 202 9.20 15.18 19.19
CA VAL A 202 8.05 16.07 19.40
C VAL A 202 6.79 15.47 18.74
N PHE A 203 6.91 15.03 17.47
CA PHE A 203 5.77 14.45 16.76
C PHE A 203 5.29 13.16 17.42
N ARG A 204 6.23 12.30 17.87
CA ARG A 204 5.89 11.08 18.64
C ARG A 204 5.14 11.40 19.92
N LYS A 205 5.51 12.45 20.65
CA LYS A 205 4.78 12.92 21.85
C LYS A 205 3.38 13.46 21.53
N ILE A 206 3.25 14.27 20.45
CA ILE A 206 1.95 14.83 20.03
C ILE A 206 1.01 13.71 19.55
N ALA A 207 1.52 12.77 18.75
CA ALA A 207 0.75 11.62 18.29
C ALA A 207 0.28 10.74 19.47
N LYS A 208 1.12 10.52 20.48
CA LYS A 208 0.76 9.80 21.71
C LYS A 208 -0.35 10.54 22.46
N LYS A 209 -0.21 11.85 22.69
CA LYS A 209 -1.22 12.67 23.40
C LYS A 209 -2.57 12.72 22.67
N LYS A 210 -2.56 12.83 21.33
CA LYS A 210 -3.80 12.82 20.53
C LYS A 210 -4.54 11.48 20.64
N ARG A 211 -3.82 10.36 20.72
CA ARG A 211 -4.37 9.01 20.89
C ARG A 211 -4.98 8.80 22.29
N GLU A 212 -4.34 9.34 23.33
CA GLU A 212 -4.87 9.31 24.70
C GLU A 212 -6.22 10.05 24.79
N ILE A 213 -6.36 11.18 24.12
CA ILE A 213 -7.62 11.97 24.08
C ILE A 213 -8.72 11.22 23.32
N THR A 214 -8.39 10.47 22.27
CA THR A 214 -9.37 9.69 21.49
C THR A 214 -9.85 8.43 22.22
N ARG A 215 -9.10 7.93 23.20
CA ARG A 215 -9.50 6.79 24.06
C ARG A 215 -10.52 7.16 25.14
N ILE A 216 -10.68 8.44 25.44
CA ILE A 216 -11.59 8.94 26.51
C ILE A 216 -12.97 9.31 25.96
N LYS A 217 -13.16 9.24 24.64
CA LYS A 217 -14.45 9.39 23.97
C LYS A 217 -14.92 8.04 23.40
#